data_52b2697868c770922758609bcd9a7734
#
_entry.id   52b2697868c770922758609bcd9a7734
#
_cell.length_a   1.000
_cell.length_b   1.000
_cell.length_c   1.000
_cell.angle_alpha   90.00
_cell.angle_beta   90.00
_cell.angle_gamma   90.00
#
_symmetry.space_group_name_H-M   'P 1'
#
loop_
_entity.id
_entity.type
_entity.pdbx_description
1 polymer ?
#
loop_
_entity_poly.entity_id
_entity_poly.type
_entity_poly.pdbx_seq_one_letter_code
_entity_poly.pdbx_strand_id
1 'polypeptide(L)'
;MDTLLDLLNSRPLVNGEERDALGDPAGGRRWAREHGGEGSLAELALLRETRDILRDIVCGESSPAALSPLLEGVHQIPEITSDGLQWMVRTPPHARLAVEVVLAWAATEKQLPGRLRPCANDECRLFLLDRSRANRARWCSMAVCGNREKARRHYERTR
;
A
#
# COMPACT_ATOMS: atom_id res chain seq x y z
N MET A 1 2.57 -12.24 1.98
CA MET A 1 1.82 -11.08 2.47
C MET A 1 2.18 -9.93 1.56
N ASP A 2 1.23 -9.11 1.14
CA ASP A 2 1.50 -8.00 0.21
C ASP A 2 1.65 -6.70 1.03
N THR A 3 2.86 -6.50 1.57
CA THR A 3 3.16 -5.37 2.47
C THR A 3 2.80 -4.01 1.86
N LEU A 4 2.91 -3.86 0.53
CA LEU A 4 2.48 -2.65 -0.18
C LEU A 4 0.97 -2.41 0.01
N LEU A 5 0.15 -3.42 -0.28
CA LEU A 5 -1.30 -3.30 -0.17
C LEU A 5 -1.74 -3.18 1.29
N ASP A 6 -1.07 -3.89 2.20
CA ASP A 6 -1.33 -3.80 3.64
C ASP A 6 -1.01 -2.40 4.18
N LEU A 7 0.08 -1.76 3.71
CA LEU A 7 0.42 -0.39 4.09
C LEU A 7 -0.61 0.62 3.55
N LEU A 8 -0.97 0.54 2.27
CA LEU A 8 -2.01 1.40 1.67
C LEU A 8 -3.34 1.28 2.40
N ASN A 9 -3.68 0.08 2.88
CA ASN A 9 -4.91 -0.25 3.56
C ASN A 9 -4.84 -0.16 5.09
N SER A 10 -3.72 0.33 5.65
CA SER A 10 -3.53 0.45 7.11
C SER A 10 -4.41 1.52 7.76
N ARG A 11 -5.13 2.34 6.97
CA ARG A 11 -6.02 3.42 7.45
C ARG A 11 -7.43 3.29 6.86
N PRO A 12 -8.18 2.20 7.22
CA PRO A 12 -9.54 1.98 6.76
C PRO A 12 -10.56 2.89 7.45
N LEU A 13 -11.75 3.05 6.83
CA LEU A 13 -12.96 3.51 7.50
C LEU A 13 -13.72 2.31 8.06
N VAL A 14 -13.94 2.28 9.37
CA VAL A 14 -14.71 1.25 10.06
C VAL A 14 -15.90 1.93 10.74
N ASN A 15 -17.11 1.63 10.29
CA ASN A 15 -18.35 2.27 10.76
C ASN A 15 -18.33 3.82 10.67
N GLY A 16 -17.69 4.36 9.61
CA GLY A 16 -17.57 5.80 9.40
C GLY A 16 -16.41 6.48 10.17
N GLU A 17 -15.72 5.76 11.03
CA GLU A 17 -14.54 6.25 11.76
C GLU A 17 -13.24 5.76 11.10
N GLU A 18 -12.28 6.66 10.99
CA GLU A 18 -10.95 6.32 10.51
C GLU A 18 -10.17 5.56 11.60
N ARG A 19 -9.65 4.39 11.24
CA ARG A 19 -8.77 3.59 12.11
C ARG A 19 -7.41 3.46 11.47
N ASP A 20 -6.41 4.12 12.03
CA ASP A 20 -5.04 4.05 11.54
C ASP A 20 -4.24 3.04 12.35
N ALA A 21 -3.84 1.92 11.71
CA ALA A 21 -3.00 0.90 12.33
C ALA A 21 -1.60 1.41 12.71
N LEU A 22 -1.16 2.51 12.08
CA LEU A 22 0.08 3.20 12.39
C LEU A 22 -0.15 4.44 13.28
N GLY A 23 -1.39 4.73 13.70
CA GLY A 23 -1.78 5.95 14.37
C GLY A 23 -1.16 6.11 15.75
N ASP A 24 -1.21 5.05 16.56
CA ASP A 24 -0.56 5.02 17.87
C ASP A 24 0.79 4.29 17.84
N PRO A 25 1.75 4.65 18.72
CA PRO A 25 3.08 4.05 18.71
C PRO A 25 3.09 2.54 18.98
N ALA A 26 2.18 2.02 19.81
CA ALA A 26 2.17 0.61 20.17
C ALA A 26 1.63 -0.26 19.03
N GLY A 27 0.50 0.14 18.44
CA GLY A 27 -0.08 -0.49 17.26
C GLY A 27 0.85 -0.44 16.06
N GLY A 28 1.42 0.73 15.78
CA GLY A 28 2.36 0.92 14.68
C GLY A 28 3.62 0.07 14.80
N ARG A 29 4.23 -0.02 15.99
CA ARG A 29 5.39 -0.89 16.23
C ARG A 29 5.06 -2.36 16.00
N ARG A 30 3.89 -2.80 16.42
CA ARG A 30 3.43 -4.17 16.19
C ARG A 30 3.25 -4.41 14.69
N TRP A 31 2.54 -3.51 14.00
CA TRP A 31 2.34 -3.59 12.55
C TRP A 31 3.67 -3.68 11.80
N ALA A 32 4.63 -2.79 12.10
CA ALA A 32 5.94 -2.79 11.45
C ALA A 32 6.66 -4.12 11.63
N ARG A 33 6.69 -4.68 12.86
CA ARG A 33 7.34 -5.97 13.15
C ARG A 33 6.66 -7.15 12.45
N GLU A 34 5.33 -7.15 12.36
CA GLU A 34 4.55 -8.16 11.62
C GLU A 34 4.90 -8.17 10.13
N HIS A 35 5.37 -7.02 9.59
CA HIS A 35 5.81 -6.87 8.20
C HIS A 35 7.34 -6.89 8.02
N GLY A 36 8.07 -7.31 9.04
CA GLY A 36 9.53 -7.46 8.97
C GLY A 36 10.34 -6.20 9.30
N GLY A 37 9.70 -5.14 9.77
CA GLY A 37 10.35 -3.92 10.27
C GLY A 37 10.93 -4.06 11.67
N GLU A 38 11.68 -3.05 12.11
CA GLU A 38 12.28 -2.99 13.46
C GLU A 38 11.30 -2.45 14.54
N GLY A 39 10.29 -1.69 14.12
CA GLY A 39 9.31 -1.05 15.00
C GLY A 39 9.85 0.18 15.74
N SER A 40 10.80 0.92 15.17
CA SER A 40 11.26 2.20 15.73
C SER A 40 10.28 3.34 15.43
N LEU A 41 10.35 4.43 16.19
CA LEU A 41 9.53 5.62 15.92
C LEU A 41 9.91 6.28 14.59
N ALA A 42 11.20 6.25 14.24
CA ALA A 42 11.69 6.76 12.97
C ALA A 42 11.10 5.96 11.79
N GLU A 43 11.09 4.62 11.89
CA GLU A 43 10.47 3.75 10.89
C GLU A 43 8.97 4.05 10.74
N LEU A 44 8.24 4.21 11.85
CA LEU A 44 6.81 4.55 11.80
C LEU A 44 6.53 5.88 11.11
N ALA A 45 7.38 6.89 11.33
CA ALA A 45 7.24 8.18 10.65
C ALA A 45 7.40 8.01 9.13
N LEU A 46 8.45 7.29 8.69
CA LEU A 46 8.69 7.00 7.28
C LEU A 46 7.58 6.16 6.65
N LEU A 47 7.05 5.16 7.35
CA LEU A 47 5.95 4.33 6.84
C LEU A 47 4.67 5.15 6.63
N ARG A 48 4.35 6.07 7.54
CA ARG A 48 3.19 6.98 7.37
C ARG A 48 3.39 7.89 6.17
N GLU A 49 4.55 8.52 6.07
CA GLU A 49 4.90 9.39 4.93
C GLU A 49 4.85 8.62 3.61
N THR A 50 5.49 7.45 3.54
CA THR A 50 5.47 6.57 2.36
C THR A 50 4.05 6.18 1.97
N ARG A 51 3.22 5.79 2.94
CA ARG A 51 1.82 5.46 2.72
C ARG A 51 1.07 6.63 2.10
N ASP A 52 1.19 7.81 2.70
CA ASP A 52 0.40 8.96 2.30
C ASP A 52 0.82 9.42 0.89
N ILE A 53 2.12 9.48 0.57
CA ILE A 53 2.62 9.76 -0.78
C ILE A 53 2.13 8.71 -1.80
N LEU A 54 2.23 7.42 -1.49
CA LEU A 54 1.78 6.36 -2.40
C LEU A 54 0.27 6.41 -2.64
N ARG A 55 -0.53 6.74 -1.63
CA ARG A 55 -1.99 6.92 -1.79
C ARG A 55 -2.29 8.04 -2.76
N ASP A 56 -1.63 9.19 -2.60
CA ASP A 56 -1.79 10.34 -3.50
C ASP A 56 -1.37 9.99 -4.94
N ILE A 57 -0.26 9.26 -5.12
CA ILE A 57 0.17 8.80 -6.45
C ILE A 57 -0.86 7.86 -7.07
N VAL A 58 -1.35 6.87 -6.32
CA VAL A 58 -2.33 5.89 -6.84
C VAL A 58 -3.69 6.54 -7.13
N CYS A 59 -4.04 7.62 -6.42
CA CYS A 59 -5.23 8.44 -6.70
C CYS A 59 -5.02 9.43 -7.85
N GLY A 60 -3.78 9.60 -8.35
CA GLY A 60 -3.46 10.58 -9.39
C GLY A 60 -3.32 12.02 -8.88
N GLU A 61 -3.21 12.21 -7.58
CA GLU A 61 -3.10 13.51 -6.89
C GLU A 61 -1.63 13.98 -6.78
N SER A 62 -0.66 13.04 -6.93
CA SER A 62 0.77 13.34 -6.88
C SER A 62 1.54 12.57 -7.96
N SER A 63 2.74 13.04 -8.24
CA SER A 63 3.65 12.39 -9.19
C SER A 63 4.59 11.40 -8.47
N PRO A 64 5.07 10.33 -9.15
CA PRO A 64 6.08 9.42 -8.62
C PRO A 64 7.35 10.10 -8.10
N ALA A 65 7.69 11.28 -8.60
CA ALA A 65 8.86 12.05 -8.16
C ALA A 65 8.79 12.45 -6.67
N ALA A 66 7.58 12.49 -6.08
CA ALA A 66 7.41 12.73 -4.63
C ALA A 66 8.07 11.66 -3.75
N LEU A 67 8.37 10.47 -4.30
CA LEU A 67 9.09 9.40 -3.59
C LEU A 67 10.61 9.57 -3.60
N SER A 68 11.16 10.51 -4.38
CA SER A 68 12.62 10.69 -4.52
C SER A 68 13.35 10.88 -3.18
N PRO A 69 12.85 11.70 -2.22
CA PRO A 69 13.52 11.87 -0.94
C PRO A 69 13.68 10.58 -0.13
N LEU A 70 12.71 9.64 -0.25
CA LEU A 70 12.75 8.35 0.43
C LEU A 70 13.82 7.40 -0.12
N LEU A 71 14.31 7.66 -1.31
CA LEU A 71 15.32 6.85 -2.00
C LEU A 71 16.71 7.50 -1.99
N GLU A 72 16.88 8.65 -1.37
CA GLU A 72 18.20 9.28 -1.23
C GLU A 72 19.15 8.38 -0.43
N GLY A 73 20.35 8.11 -1.00
CA GLY A 73 21.36 7.24 -0.39
C GLY A 73 21.01 5.75 -0.38
N VAL A 74 19.90 5.34 -1.01
CA VAL A 74 19.56 3.93 -1.18
C VAL A 74 20.34 3.34 -2.35
N HIS A 75 20.98 2.19 -2.12
CA HIS A 75 21.72 1.47 -3.14
C HIS A 75 21.27 0.03 -3.24
N GLN A 76 21.19 -0.49 -4.47
CA GLN A 76 21.05 -1.93 -4.72
C GLN A 76 22.40 -2.50 -5.09
N ILE A 77 22.88 -3.48 -4.34
CA ILE A 77 24.18 -4.13 -4.53
C ILE A 77 23.92 -5.58 -4.95
N PRO A 78 24.50 -6.05 -6.08
CA PRO A 78 24.39 -7.44 -6.46
C PRO A 78 25.23 -8.32 -5.54
N GLU A 79 24.64 -9.42 -5.05
CA GLU A 79 25.33 -10.46 -4.29
C GLU A 79 25.07 -11.84 -4.91
N ILE A 80 26.10 -12.67 -4.99
CA ILE A 80 25.95 -14.09 -5.36
C ILE A 80 25.69 -14.90 -4.09
N THR A 81 24.55 -15.58 -4.07
CA THR A 81 24.16 -16.49 -3.00
C THR A 81 24.08 -17.92 -3.53
N SER A 82 23.78 -18.90 -2.66
CA SER A 82 23.46 -20.28 -3.08
C SER A 82 22.33 -20.37 -4.10
N ASP A 83 21.40 -19.40 -4.08
CA ASP A 83 20.22 -19.37 -4.93
C ASP A 83 20.42 -18.53 -6.20
N GLY A 84 21.66 -18.03 -6.43
CA GLY A 84 22.04 -17.24 -7.59
C GLY A 84 22.26 -15.76 -7.28
N LEU A 85 22.16 -14.90 -8.30
CA LEU A 85 22.32 -13.47 -8.17
C LEU A 85 21.11 -12.84 -7.47
N GLN A 86 21.35 -12.13 -6.38
CA GLN A 86 20.35 -11.34 -5.67
C GLN A 86 20.76 -9.88 -5.56
N TRP A 87 19.79 -8.98 -5.54
CA TRP A 87 19.98 -7.55 -5.35
C TRP A 87 19.65 -7.17 -3.92
N MET A 88 20.70 -6.85 -3.14
CA MET A 88 20.55 -6.45 -1.74
C MET A 88 20.34 -4.95 -1.63
N VAL A 89 19.29 -4.54 -0.93
CA VAL A 89 19.02 -3.11 -0.65
C VAL A 89 19.86 -2.67 0.53
N ARG A 90 20.68 -1.65 0.32
CA ARG A 90 21.47 -0.97 1.37
C ARG A 90 20.80 0.35 1.70
N THR A 91 20.31 0.46 2.92
CA THR A 91 19.62 1.62 3.49
C THR A 91 19.71 1.56 5.01
N PRO A 92 19.53 2.67 5.75
CA PRO A 92 19.42 2.61 7.21
C PRO A 92 18.31 1.65 7.67
N PRO A 93 18.49 0.93 8.79
CA PRO A 93 17.53 -0.08 9.24
C PRO A 93 16.09 0.44 9.36
N HIS A 94 15.89 1.64 9.92
CA HIS A 94 14.58 2.26 10.08
C HIS A 94 13.91 2.68 8.75
N ALA A 95 14.66 2.77 7.66
CA ALA A 95 14.11 3.10 6.34
C ALA A 95 13.84 1.86 5.47
N ARG A 96 14.37 0.69 5.87
CA ARG A 96 14.34 -0.52 5.05
C ARG A 96 12.94 -0.92 4.60
N LEU A 97 12.00 -1.03 5.52
CA LEU A 97 10.63 -1.45 5.20
C LEU A 97 9.91 -0.45 4.27
N ALA A 98 10.09 0.85 4.50
CA ALA A 98 9.53 1.90 3.64
C ALA A 98 10.12 1.83 2.21
N VAL A 99 11.44 1.66 2.09
CA VAL A 99 12.12 1.49 0.79
C VAL A 99 11.64 0.22 0.07
N GLU A 100 11.52 -0.90 0.78
CA GLU A 100 11.01 -2.16 0.21
C GLU A 100 9.58 -1.98 -0.34
N VAL A 101 8.72 -1.23 0.34
CA VAL A 101 7.37 -0.90 -0.14
C VAL A 101 7.41 -0.03 -1.40
N VAL A 102 8.28 0.98 -1.47
CA VAL A 102 8.44 1.81 -2.67
C VAL A 102 8.93 0.97 -3.86
N LEU A 103 9.89 0.08 -3.64
CA LEU A 103 10.39 -0.83 -4.69
C LEU A 103 9.31 -1.83 -5.14
N ALA A 104 8.50 -2.34 -4.21
CA ALA A 104 7.37 -3.22 -4.53
C ALA A 104 6.29 -2.49 -5.35
N TRP A 105 6.01 -1.22 -5.03
CA TRP A 105 5.13 -0.38 -5.83
C TRP A 105 5.67 -0.18 -7.24
N ALA A 106 6.94 0.19 -7.40
CA ALA A 106 7.55 0.38 -8.71
C ALA A 106 7.55 -0.91 -9.55
N ALA A 107 7.82 -2.06 -8.93
CA ALA A 107 7.73 -3.37 -9.58
C ALA A 107 6.29 -3.70 -9.99
N THR A 108 5.31 -3.38 -9.14
CA THR A 108 3.88 -3.57 -9.42
C THR A 108 3.44 -2.73 -10.61
N GLU A 109 3.77 -1.44 -10.67
CA GLU A 109 3.43 -0.57 -11.79
C GLU A 109 4.09 -1.01 -13.10
N LYS A 110 5.33 -1.53 -13.04
CA LYS A 110 6.01 -2.07 -14.22
C LYS A 110 5.37 -3.37 -14.75
N GLN A 111 4.96 -4.28 -13.85
CA GLN A 111 4.43 -5.59 -14.22
C GLN A 111 2.92 -5.56 -14.49
N LEU A 112 2.20 -4.74 -13.76
CA LEU A 112 0.74 -4.68 -13.72
C LEU A 112 0.27 -3.20 -13.79
N PRO A 113 0.57 -2.45 -14.85
CA PRO A 113 0.31 -1.02 -14.93
C PRO A 113 -1.18 -0.72 -14.74
N GLY A 114 -1.49 0.23 -13.85
CA GLY A 114 -2.84 0.70 -13.55
C GLY A 114 -3.76 -0.34 -12.87
N ARG A 115 -3.19 -1.41 -12.31
CA ARG A 115 -3.98 -2.42 -11.58
C ARG A 115 -4.04 -2.19 -10.08
N LEU A 116 -3.13 -1.41 -9.54
CA LEU A 116 -3.22 -0.89 -8.18
C LEU A 116 -4.06 0.39 -8.22
N ARG A 117 -5.21 0.39 -7.53
CA ARG A 117 -6.16 1.50 -7.63
C ARG A 117 -7.05 1.61 -6.38
N PRO A 118 -7.66 2.78 -6.13
CA PRO A 118 -8.63 2.92 -5.06
C PRO A 118 -9.89 2.09 -5.34
N CYS A 119 -10.56 1.67 -4.27
CA CYS A 119 -11.87 1.04 -4.36
C CYS A 119 -12.88 2.02 -4.98
N ALA A 120 -13.69 1.54 -5.94
CA ALA A 120 -14.70 2.37 -6.61
C ALA A 120 -15.96 2.65 -5.76
N ASN A 121 -15.95 2.31 -4.49
CA ASN A 121 -16.99 2.74 -3.54
C ASN A 121 -16.53 4.06 -2.89
N ASP A 122 -17.26 5.14 -3.11
CA ASP A 122 -16.94 6.50 -2.66
C ASP A 122 -16.80 6.63 -1.14
N GLU A 123 -17.48 5.73 -0.38
CA GLU A 123 -17.36 5.65 1.08
C GLU A 123 -16.19 4.77 1.55
N CYS A 124 -15.41 4.19 0.61
CA CYS A 124 -14.32 3.27 0.92
C CYS A 124 -12.97 3.92 0.65
N ARG A 125 -12.08 3.86 1.63
CA ARG A 125 -10.71 4.41 1.51
C ARG A 125 -9.65 3.32 1.24
N LEU A 126 -10.08 2.10 0.92
CA LEU A 126 -9.17 0.99 0.65
C LEU A 126 -8.75 0.94 -0.81
N PHE A 127 -7.62 0.31 -1.05
CA PHE A 127 -7.05 0.05 -2.36
C PHE A 127 -7.18 -1.43 -2.70
N LEU A 128 -7.09 -1.73 -3.98
CA LEU A 128 -7.04 -3.10 -4.49
C LEU A 128 -5.94 -3.23 -5.53
N LEU A 129 -5.36 -4.42 -5.62
CA LEU A 129 -4.51 -4.82 -6.71
C LEU A 129 -5.24 -5.87 -7.54
N ASP A 130 -5.64 -5.51 -8.76
CA ASP A 130 -6.37 -6.40 -9.65
C ASP A 130 -5.42 -7.38 -10.36
N ARG A 131 -5.35 -8.59 -9.84
CA ARG A 131 -4.58 -9.70 -10.43
C ARG A 131 -5.40 -10.54 -11.41
N SER A 132 -6.64 -10.16 -11.69
CA SER A 132 -7.49 -10.89 -12.63
C SER A 132 -7.03 -10.69 -14.07
N ARG A 133 -7.28 -11.70 -14.92
CA ARG A 133 -6.96 -11.61 -16.35
C ARG A 133 -7.67 -10.45 -17.03
N ALA A 134 -8.91 -10.18 -16.63
CA ALA A 134 -9.78 -9.19 -17.27
C ALA A 134 -9.52 -7.75 -16.84
N ASN A 135 -8.73 -7.49 -15.80
CA ASN A 135 -8.48 -6.17 -15.19
C ASN A 135 -9.78 -5.37 -14.94
N ARG A 136 -10.80 -6.01 -14.34
CA ARG A 136 -12.14 -5.44 -14.13
C ARG A 136 -12.55 -5.33 -12.66
N ALA A 137 -11.68 -5.71 -11.71
CA ALA A 137 -11.99 -5.56 -10.31
C ALA A 137 -12.14 -4.08 -9.96
N ARG A 138 -13.27 -3.71 -9.40
CA ARG A 138 -13.59 -2.33 -9.00
C ARG A 138 -13.63 -2.15 -7.48
N TRP A 139 -13.75 -3.24 -6.75
CA TRP A 139 -14.02 -3.25 -5.32
C TRP A 139 -12.87 -3.92 -4.57
N CYS A 140 -12.46 -3.36 -3.45
CA CYS A 140 -11.47 -3.98 -2.57
C CYS A 140 -11.96 -5.33 -2.02
N SER A 141 -13.29 -5.49 -1.91
CA SER A 141 -13.95 -6.74 -1.55
C SER A 141 -15.33 -6.82 -2.20
N MET A 142 -15.62 -7.93 -2.88
CA MET A 142 -16.96 -8.19 -3.43
C MET A 142 -17.99 -8.40 -2.31
N ALA A 143 -17.59 -9.05 -1.22
CA ALA A 143 -18.49 -9.33 -0.09
C ALA A 143 -18.93 -8.05 0.65
N VAL A 144 -18.10 -7.04 0.67
CA VAL A 144 -18.38 -5.76 1.35
C VAL A 144 -18.77 -4.69 0.33
N CYS A 145 -17.81 -4.13 -0.38
CA CYS A 145 -18.07 -2.99 -1.27
C CYS A 145 -18.88 -3.35 -2.50
N GLY A 146 -18.65 -4.53 -3.10
CA GLY A 146 -19.44 -4.99 -4.25
C GLY A 146 -20.92 -5.23 -3.91
N ASN A 147 -21.20 -5.83 -2.76
CA ASN A 147 -22.59 -6.06 -2.32
C ASN A 147 -23.29 -4.75 -1.90
N ARG A 148 -22.58 -3.83 -1.23
CA ARG A 148 -23.11 -2.50 -0.89
C ARG A 148 -23.52 -1.73 -2.14
N GLU A 149 -22.71 -1.76 -3.20
CA GLU A 149 -23.03 -1.12 -4.46
C GLU A 149 -24.21 -1.77 -5.19
N LYS A 150 -24.32 -3.11 -5.15
CA LYS A 150 -25.49 -3.81 -5.70
C LYS A 150 -26.78 -3.41 -4.99
N ALA A 151 -26.76 -3.32 -3.67
CA ALA A 151 -27.89 -2.89 -2.87
C ALA A 151 -28.29 -1.45 -3.22
N ARG A 152 -27.33 -0.50 -3.28
CA ARG A 152 -27.57 0.90 -3.66
C ARG A 152 -28.27 0.98 -5.01
N ARG A 153 -27.78 0.32 -6.05
CA ARG A 153 -28.38 0.30 -7.39
C ARG A 153 -29.77 -0.35 -7.43
N HIS A 154 -30.03 -1.31 -6.55
CA HIS A 154 -31.35 -1.90 -6.45
C HIS A 154 -32.36 -0.90 -5.91
N TYR A 155 -32.03 -0.16 -4.84
CA TYR A 155 -32.88 0.87 -4.27
C TYR A 155 -33.13 2.03 -5.23
N GLU A 156 -32.13 2.46 -5.99
CA GLU A 156 -32.27 3.55 -6.98
C GLU A 156 -33.22 3.18 -8.15
N ARG A 157 -33.30 1.89 -8.50
CA ARG A 157 -34.20 1.41 -9.59
C ARG A 157 -35.64 1.15 -9.11
N THR A 158 -35.88 1.05 -7.84
CA THR A 158 -37.20 0.78 -7.25
C THR A 158 -37.90 2.04 -6.74
N ARG A 159 -37.27 3.20 -6.91
CA ARG A 159 -37.88 4.53 -6.69
C ARG A 159 -38.31 5.16 -8.01
#